data_b9b82a194042a2ba39f2c22b707eac43
#
_entry.id   b9b82a194042a2ba39f2c22b707eac43
#
_cell.length_a   1.000
_cell.length_b   1.000
_cell.length_c   1.000
_cell.angle_alpha   90.00
_cell.angle_beta   90.00
_cell.angle_gamma   90.00
#
_symmetry.space_group_name_H-M   'P 1'
#
loop_
_entity.id
_entity.type
_entity.pdbx_description
1 polymer ?
#
loop_
_entity_poly.entity_id
_entity_poly.type
_entity_poly.pdbx_seq_one_letter_code
_entity_poly.pdbx_strand_id
1 'polypeptide(L)'
;TAKWTISPMRLIIGRRKKMRTKFLDKPYLVWSVLFIVAPLIMVVYYAFTDKTGAFTISNMAQIPNYLSTILLSVLYGIAATAICLLLGYPFAYFLSKHTVRTQQTIVLLVMLPMWMNFLIRTYSLMTILGGSGVINTLLNKMHLGSLNLINNGGAVILGMVYNFLPYMILPIYSVLSKLDNSLVEAAQDLGSNRTTVFRRVIIPMSLPGILSGVTMVFVPCVSTFYITQKLGGGQIVLIGDVIESQFQSANNYNLGAALSFVLMILIFICLGVMNHFDSGTEDGGVII
;
A
#
# COMPACT_ATOMS: atom_id res chain seq x y z
N THR A 1 59.57 -42.61 -4.59
CA THR A 1 58.27 -42.73 -5.25
C THR A 1 57.17 -42.92 -4.17
N ALA A 2 56.70 -41.80 -3.61
CA ALA A 2 55.63 -41.82 -2.66
C ALA A 2 54.30 -41.64 -3.43
N LYS A 3 53.49 -42.69 -3.50
CA LYS A 3 52.11 -42.67 -3.99
C LYS A 3 51.23 -42.02 -2.92
N TRP A 4 50.79 -40.81 -3.16
CA TRP A 4 49.71 -40.20 -2.40
C TRP A 4 48.37 -40.79 -2.88
N THR A 5 47.83 -41.73 -2.12
CA THR A 5 46.46 -42.21 -2.29
C THR A 5 45.51 -41.16 -1.72
N ILE A 6 44.89 -40.38 -2.60
CA ILE A 6 43.80 -39.51 -2.25
C ILE A 6 42.58 -40.39 -1.93
N SER A 7 42.30 -40.49 -0.64
CA SER A 7 41.05 -41.09 -0.14
C SER A 7 39.86 -40.30 -0.68
N PRO A 8 38.84 -40.92 -1.27
CA PRO A 8 37.64 -40.22 -1.68
C PRO A 8 36.89 -39.76 -0.41
N MET A 9 37.07 -38.49 -0.10
CA MET A 9 36.28 -37.82 0.93
C MET A 9 34.80 -37.91 0.50
N ARG A 10 34.10 -38.89 1.06
CA ARG A 10 32.63 -39.04 0.89
C ARG A 10 32.02 -37.73 1.24
N LEU A 11 31.54 -37.04 0.23
CA LEU A 11 30.55 -35.99 0.35
C LEU A 11 29.35 -36.54 1.14
N ILE A 12 29.38 -36.36 2.44
CA ILE A 12 28.22 -36.46 3.31
C ILE A 12 27.43 -35.21 2.97
N ILE A 13 26.78 -35.22 1.81
CA ILE A 13 25.62 -34.37 1.57
C ILE A 13 24.57 -34.82 2.57
N GLY A 14 24.61 -34.18 3.72
CA GLY A 14 23.59 -34.34 4.75
C GLY A 14 22.25 -34.15 4.08
N ARG A 15 21.54 -35.26 3.84
CA ARG A 15 20.09 -35.25 3.69
C ARG A 15 19.58 -34.46 4.89
N ARG A 16 19.40 -33.15 4.71
CA ARG A 16 18.60 -32.36 5.65
C ARG A 16 17.28 -33.08 5.74
N LYS A 17 17.17 -33.85 6.80
CA LYS A 17 15.94 -34.47 7.25
C LYS A 17 14.88 -33.38 7.17
N LYS A 18 13.94 -33.53 6.23
CA LYS A 18 12.68 -32.81 6.12
C LYS A 18 11.83 -33.28 7.31
N MET A 19 12.37 -33.03 8.52
CA MET A 19 11.84 -33.50 9.77
C MET A 19 11.01 -32.39 10.41
N ARG A 20 9.71 -32.65 10.46
CA ARG A 20 8.80 -32.14 11.50
C ARG A 20 8.44 -30.65 11.52
N THR A 21 8.41 -29.93 10.41
CA THR A 21 7.69 -28.67 10.34
C THR A 21 6.16 -28.86 10.35
N LYS A 22 5.68 -30.03 9.93
CA LYS A 22 4.24 -30.36 9.90
C LYS A 22 3.48 -30.21 11.23
N PHE A 23 4.17 -30.17 12.35
CA PHE A 23 3.53 -30.01 13.66
C PHE A 23 3.51 -28.54 14.12
N LEU A 24 4.49 -27.76 13.70
CA LEU A 24 4.57 -26.32 13.96
C LEU A 24 3.66 -25.51 13.01
N ASP A 25 3.35 -26.07 11.84
CA ASP A 25 2.46 -25.43 10.85
C ASP A 25 0.98 -25.53 11.25
N LYS A 26 0.61 -26.53 12.07
CA LYS A 26 -0.80 -26.74 12.48
C LYS A 26 -1.42 -25.59 13.26
N PRO A 27 -0.77 -25.00 14.29
CA PRO A 27 -1.34 -23.86 15.00
C PRO A 27 -1.52 -22.66 14.08
N TYR A 28 -0.56 -22.43 13.16
CA TYR A 28 -0.66 -21.37 12.16
C TYR A 28 -1.81 -21.59 11.17
N LEU A 29 -2.00 -22.83 10.69
CA LEU A 29 -3.13 -23.19 9.83
C LEU A 29 -4.48 -22.98 10.53
N VAL A 30 -4.60 -23.43 11.79
CA VAL A 30 -5.82 -23.20 12.58
C VAL A 30 -6.09 -21.72 12.75
N TRP A 31 -5.06 -20.95 13.09
CA TRP A 31 -5.17 -19.50 13.21
C TRP A 31 -5.58 -18.86 11.90
N SER A 32 -4.93 -19.21 10.78
CA SER A 32 -5.26 -18.69 9.44
C SER A 32 -6.68 -19.01 9.02
N VAL A 33 -7.14 -20.26 9.25
CA VAL A 33 -8.51 -20.66 8.93
C VAL A 33 -9.51 -19.87 9.78
N LEU A 34 -9.27 -19.72 11.07
CA LEU A 34 -10.19 -19.05 11.97
C LEU A 34 -10.26 -17.53 11.73
N PHE A 35 -9.12 -16.87 11.50
CA PHE A 35 -9.04 -15.40 11.45
C PHE A 35 -8.97 -14.82 10.06
N ILE A 36 -8.65 -15.62 9.03
CA ILE A 36 -8.60 -15.15 7.63
C ILE A 36 -9.70 -15.81 6.81
N VAL A 37 -9.73 -17.15 6.76
CA VAL A 37 -10.63 -17.86 5.85
C VAL A 37 -12.08 -17.77 6.32
N ALA A 38 -12.36 -17.93 7.62
CA ALA A 38 -13.73 -17.88 8.14
C ALA A 38 -14.40 -16.52 7.91
N PRO A 39 -13.76 -15.35 8.21
CA PRO A 39 -14.35 -14.05 7.86
C PRO A 39 -14.59 -13.85 6.37
N LEU A 40 -13.68 -14.34 5.50
CA LEU A 40 -13.88 -14.25 4.06
C LEU A 40 -15.08 -15.08 3.58
N ILE A 41 -15.23 -16.31 4.13
CA ILE A 41 -16.40 -17.16 3.86
C ILE A 41 -17.67 -16.46 4.34
N MET A 42 -17.66 -15.81 5.52
CA MET A 42 -18.81 -15.06 6.02
C MET A 42 -19.18 -13.90 5.09
N VAL A 43 -18.21 -13.15 4.58
CA VAL A 43 -18.47 -12.07 3.61
C VAL A 43 -19.15 -12.64 2.36
N VAL A 44 -18.63 -13.76 1.82
CA VAL A 44 -19.24 -14.42 0.66
C VAL A 44 -20.64 -14.93 0.99
N TYR A 45 -20.83 -15.55 2.14
CA TYR A 45 -22.14 -16.06 2.58
C TYR A 45 -23.17 -14.94 2.65
N TYR A 46 -22.88 -13.86 3.38
CA TYR A 46 -23.79 -12.71 3.50
C TYR A 46 -24.02 -11.98 2.17
N ALA A 47 -23.03 -11.94 1.29
CA ALA A 47 -23.16 -11.32 -0.03
C ALA A 47 -24.23 -12.00 -0.90
N PHE A 48 -24.39 -13.32 -0.76
CA PHE A 48 -25.30 -14.16 -1.55
C PHE A 48 -26.51 -14.68 -0.76
N THR A 49 -26.80 -14.13 0.43
CA THR A 49 -27.98 -14.47 1.20
C THR A 49 -28.81 -13.22 1.51
N ASP A 50 -30.09 -13.42 1.77
CA ASP A 50 -30.98 -12.38 2.30
C ASP A 50 -31.01 -12.40 3.86
N LYS A 51 -31.86 -11.55 4.44
CA LYS A 51 -32.03 -11.46 5.91
C LYS A 51 -32.59 -12.75 6.53
N THR A 52 -33.19 -13.62 5.73
CA THR A 52 -33.75 -14.91 6.19
C THR A 52 -32.76 -16.05 6.04
N GLY A 53 -31.57 -15.79 5.45
CA GLY A 53 -30.56 -16.80 5.15
C GLY A 53 -30.80 -17.56 3.84
N ALA A 54 -31.84 -17.20 3.07
CA ALA A 54 -32.09 -17.80 1.76
C ALA A 54 -31.11 -17.26 0.71
N PHE A 55 -30.67 -18.12 -0.21
CA PHE A 55 -29.79 -17.71 -1.29
C PHE A 55 -30.48 -16.69 -2.22
N THR A 56 -29.80 -15.57 -2.47
CA THR A 56 -30.29 -14.52 -3.35
C THR A 56 -29.17 -13.81 -4.08
N ILE A 57 -29.47 -13.33 -5.29
CA ILE A 57 -28.56 -12.50 -6.10
C ILE A 57 -28.98 -11.00 -6.00
N SER A 58 -30.04 -10.69 -5.28
CA SER A 58 -30.59 -9.33 -5.22
C SER A 58 -29.61 -8.29 -4.67
N ASN A 59 -28.71 -8.68 -3.75
CA ASN A 59 -27.65 -7.80 -3.24
C ASN A 59 -26.67 -7.43 -4.35
N MET A 60 -26.28 -8.40 -5.18
CA MET A 60 -25.41 -8.17 -6.34
C MET A 60 -26.10 -7.30 -7.41
N ALA A 61 -27.39 -7.45 -7.62
CA ALA A 61 -28.15 -6.63 -8.55
C ALA A 61 -28.21 -5.14 -8.15
N GLN A 62 -27.91 -4.79 -6.91
CA GLN A 62 -27.80 -3.40 -6.44
C GLN A 62 -26.44 -2.76 -6.69
N ILE A 63 -25.38 -3.54 -7.00
CA ILE A 63 -24.02 -3.04 -7.21
C ILE A 63 -23.93 -1.95 -8.28
N PRO A 64 -24.65 -2.03 -9.42
CA PRO A 64 -24.61 -0.97 -10.44
C PRO A 64 -24.97 0.42 -9.90
N ASN A 65 -25.80 0.52 -8.87
CA ASN A 65 -26.17 1.80 -8.23
C ASN A 65 -24.97 2.47 -7.52
N TYR A 66 -23.95 1.70 -7.17
CA TYR A 66 -22.74 2.16 -6.46
C TYR A 66 -21.52 2.26 -7.38
N LEU A 67 -21.69 2.00 -8.69
CA LEU A 67 -20.56 1.98 -9.64
C LEU A 67 -19.84 3.33 -9.69
N SER A 68 -20.56 4.43 -9.68
CA SER A 68 -19.97 5.78 -9.65
C SER A 68 -19.12 6.00 -8.39
N THR A 69 -19.59 5.52 -7.23
CA THR A 69 -18.85 5.62 -5.97
C THR A 69 -17.60 4.72 -5.98
N ILE A 70 -17.69 3.51 -6.54
CA ILE A 70 -16.54 2.61 -6.71
C ILE A 70 -15.50 3.26 -7.63
N LEU A 71 -15.92 3.78 -8.79
CA LEU A 71 -15.01 4.47 -9.72
C LEU A 71 -14.36 5.71 -9.08
N LEU A 72 -15.15 6.49 -8.34
CA LEU A 72 -14.64 7.64 -7.60
C LEU A 72 -13.58 7.23 -6.59
N SER A 73 -13.79 6.14 -5.84
CA SER A 73 -12.83 5.61 -4.86
C SER A 73 -11.53 5.17 -5.52
N VAL A 74 -11.61 4.50 -6.67
CA VAL A 74 -10.45 4.13 -7.46
C VAL A 74 -9.70 5.36 -7.95
N LEU A 75 -10.41 6.38 -8.44
CA LEU A 75 -9.80 7.64 -8.91
C LEU A 75 -9.06 8.36 -7.79
N TYR A 76 -9.68 8.49 -6.61
CA TYR A 76 -9.03 9.08 -5.43
C TYR A 76 -7.83 8.25 -4.97
N GLY A 77 -7.95 6.91 -4.99
CA GLY A 77 -6.85 5.99 -4.70
C GLY A 77 -5.66 6.18 -5.66
N ILE A 78 -5.93 6.26 -6.96
CA ILE A 78 -4.90 6.51 -7.99
C ILE A 78 -4.26 7.89 -7.77
N ALA A 79 -5.07 8.94 -7.58
CA ALA A 79 -4.56 10.29 -7.38
C ALA A 79 -3.66 10.39 -6.14
N ALA A 80 -4.10 9.84 -5.00
CA ALA A 80 -3.30 9.83 -3.77
C ALA A 80 -2.00 9.01 -3.94
N THR A 81 -2.08 7.85 -4.60
CA THR A 81 -0.93 6.98 -4.87
C THR A 81 0.08 7.66 -5.80
N ALA A 82 -0.39 8.32 -6.86
CA ALA A 82 0.46 9.07 -7.78
C ALA A 82 1.20 10.22 -7.07
N ILE A 83 0.51 10.96 -6.20
CA ILE A 83 1.14 12.01 -5.40
C ILE A 83 2.14 11.42 -4.40
N CYS A 84 1.79 10.32 -3.73
CA CYS A 84 2.72 9.61 -2.84
C CYS A 84 3.97 9.15 -3.58
N LEU A 85 3.84 8.65 -4.81
CA LEU A 85 4.98 8.23 -5.64
C LEU A 85 5.83 9.44 -6.06
N LEU A 86 5.18 10.52 -6.50
CA LEU A 86 5.86 11.75 -6.93
C LEU A 86 6.70 12.38 -5.80
N LEU A 87 6.20 12.34 -4.57
CA LEU A 87 6.89 12.86 -3.39
C LEU A 87 7.84 11.82 -2.77
N GLY A 88 7.39 10.57 -2.68
CA GLY A 88 8.09 9.48 -2.00
C GLY A 88 9.33 9.01 -2.76
N TYR A 89 9.28 8.92 -4.08
CA TYR A 89 10.40 8.43 -4.88
C TYR A 89 11.63 9.36 -4.80
N PRO A 90 11.51 10.69 -5.05
CA PRO A 90 12.65 11.60 -4.89
C PRO A 90 13.21 11.60 -3.46
N PHE A 91 12.31 11.54 -2.46
CA PHE A 91 12.73 11.49 -1.06
C PHE A 91 13.50 10.19 -0.74
N ALA A 92 13.01 9.03 -1.16
CA ALA A 92 13.66 7.75 -0.97
C ALA A 92 15.00 7.67 -1.71
N TYR A 93 15.08 8.22 -2.93
CA TYR A 93 16.31 8.31 -3.73
C TYR A 93 17.35 9.20 -3.04
N PHE A 94 16.95 10.39 -2.59
CA PHE A 94 17.83 11.28 -1.86
C PHE A 94 18.34 10.62 -0.58
N LEU A 95 17.45 9.99 0.17
CA LEU A 95 17.78 9.28 1.41
C LEU A 95 18.81 8.15 1.17
N SER A 96 18.67 7.37 0.10
CA SER A 96 19.57 6.25 -0.22
C SER A 96 21.02 6.70 -0.52
N LYS A 97 21.24 7.99 -0.82
CA LYS A 97 22.59 8.55 -1.10
C LYS A 97 23.31 9.08 0.14
N HIS A 98 22.67 9.08 1.29
CA HIS A 98 23.26 9.57 2.54
C HIS A 98 24.03 8.47 3.28
N THR A 99 24.76 8.88 4.32
CA THR A 99 25.47 7.93 5.20
C THR A 99 24.48 7.03 5.95
N VAL A 100 24.89 5.81 6.27
CA VAL A 100 24.04 4.81 6.95
C VAL A 100 23.42 5.36 8.24
N ARG A 101 24.15 6.14 9.02
CA ARG A 101 23.62 6.77 10.25
C ARG A 101 22.49 7.75 9.95
N THR A 102 22.66 8.61 8.95
CA THR A 102 21.64 9.55 8.50
C THR A 102 20.42 8.83 7.95
N GLN A 103 20.63 7.78 7.15
CA GLN A 103 19.54 6.95 6.64
C GLN A 103 18.69 6.37 7.77
N GLN A 104 19.31 5.74 8.76
CA GLN A 104 18.62 5.15 9.91
C GLN A 104 17.82 6.21 10.69
N THR A 105 18.40 7.37 10.96
CA THR A 105 17.73 8.45 11.68
C THR A 105 16.52 8.98 10.90
N ILE A 106 16.65 9.22 9.60
CA ILE A 106 15.55 9.74 8.78
C ILE A 106 14.46 8.69 8.60
N VAL A 107 14.79 7.40 8.41
CA VAL A 107 13.82 6.31 8.38
C VAL A 107 13.01 6.27 9.68
N LEU A 108 13.65 6.37 10.83
CA LEU A 108 12.97 6.43 12.12
C LEU A 108 12.01 7.65 12.19
N LEU A 109 12.44 8.82 11.73
CA LEU A 109 11.60 10.03 11.70
C LEU A 109 10.39 9.86 10.77
N VAL A 110 10.56 9.21 9.62
CA VAL A 110 9.45 8.89 8.69
C VAL A 110 8.48 7.89 9.31
N MET A 111 8.98 6.95 10.13
CA MET A 111 8.15 5.96 10.80
C MET A 111 7.43 6.49 12.05
N LEU A 112 7.94 7.54 12.70
CA LEU A 112 7.34 8.08 13.92
C LEU A 112 5.83 8.38 13.80
N PRO A 113 5.34 9.05 12.74
CA PRO A 113 3.90 9.25 12.56
C PRO A 113 3.10 7.94 12.45
N MET A 114 3.71 6.85 11.96
CA MET A 114 3.01 5.57 11.83
C MET A 114 2.73 4.90 13.18
N TRP A 115 3.50 5.21 14.22
CA TRP A 115 3.29 4.71 15.58
C TRP A 115 2.13 5.43 16.30
N MET A 116 1.74 6.58 15.79
CA MET A 116 0.55 7.27 16.29
C MET A 116 -0.73 6.58 15.79
N ASN A 117 -1.76 6.59 16.62
CA ASN A 117 -3.08 6.08 16.21
C ASN A 117 -3.59 6.83 14.97
N PHE A 118 -4.05 6.07 13.98
CA PHE A 118 -4.53 6.59 12.70
C PHE A 118 -5.67 7.59 12.84
N LEU A 119 -6.61 7.33 13.77
CA LEU A 119 -7.77 8.20 14.00
C LEU A 119 -7.34 9.56 14.58
N ILE A 120 -6.46 9.54 15.57
CA ILE A 120 -5.95 10.76 16.20
C ILE A 120 -5.17 11.60 15.19
N ARG A 121 -4.35 10.96 14.37
CA ARG A 121 -3.56 11.62 13.31
C ARG A 121 -4.45 12.30 12.27
N THR A 122 -5.49 11.62 11.82
CA THR A 122 -6.44 12.19 10.85
C THR A 122 -7.27 13.32 11.49
N TYR A 123 -7.68 13.18 12.75
CA TYR A 123 -8.40 14.22 13.48
C TYR A 123 -7.52 15.46 13.71
N SER A 124 -6.25 15.27 14.05
CA SER A 124 -5.29 16.38 14.19
C SER A 124 -5.13 17.15 12.89
N LEU A 125 -5.03 16.44 11.76
CA LEU A 125 -4.97 17.06 10.43
C LEU A 125 -6.25 17.86 10.14
N MET A 126 -7.42 17.31 10.45
CA MET A 126 -8.71 18.01 10.35
C MET A 126 -8.71 19.31 11.16
N THR A 127 -8.19 19.28 12.38
CA THR A 127 -8.12 20.45 13.25
C THR A 127 -7.15 21.52 12.71
N ILE A 128 -6.02 21.11 12.14
CA ILE A 128 -5.03 22.01 11.55
C ILE A 128 -5.58 22.71 10.30
N LEU A 129 -6.33 21.98 9.46
CA LEU A 129 -6.91 22.48 8.21
C LEU A 129 -8.23 23.23 8.40
N GLY A 130 -8.88 23.10 9.56
CA GLY A 130 -10.18 23.71 9.85
C GLY A 130 -10.20 25.22 9.70
N GLY A 131 -11.38 25.81 9.60
CA GLY A 131 -11.55 27.26 9.43
C GLY A 131 -10.91 28.10 10.55
N SER A 132 -10.95 27.61 11.79
CA SER A 132 -10.26 28.18 12.96
C SER A 132 -8.91 27.50 13.26
N GLY A 133 -8.42 26.65 12.33
CA GLY A 133 -7.17 25.91 12.49
C GLY A 133 -5.93 26.78 12.38
N VAL A 134 -4.78 26.19 12.70
CA VAL A 134 -3.48 26.87 12.74
C VAL A 134 -3.16 27.53 11.42
N ILE A 135 -3.42 26.85 10.29
CA ILE A 135 -3.13 27.40 8.94
C ILE A 135 -3.95 28.65 8.66
N ASN A 136 -5.26 28.61 8.86
CA ASN A 136 -6.13 29.76 8.62
C ASN A 136 -5.88 30.90 9.60
N THR A 137 -5.53 30.60 10.84
CA THR A 137 -5.10 31.62 11.82
C THR A 137 -3.83 32.33 11.35
N LEU A 138 -2.86 31.59 10.81
CA LEU A 138 -1.62 32.16 10.28
C LEU A 138 -1.89 33.01 9.02
N LEU A 139 -2.70 32.51 8.08
CA LEU A 139 -3.09 33.24 6.86
C LEU A 139 -3.80 34.55 7.19
N ASN A 140 -4.72 34.52 8.16
CA ASN A 140 -5.42 35.72 8.61
C ASN A 140 -4.47 36.75 9.25
N LYS A 141 -3.47 36.30 10.03
CA LYS A 141 -2.43 37.19 10.56
C LYS A 141 -1.56 37.82 9.47
N MET A 142 -1.38 37.11 8.36
CA MET A 142 -0.64 37.60 7.18
C MET A 142 -1.51 38.43 6.23
N HIS A 143 -2.78 38.72 6.57
CA HIS A 143 -3.77 39.42 5.74
C HIS A 143 -4.07 38.73 4.40
N LEU A 144 -3.85 37.43 4.30
CA LEU A 144 -4.10 36.62 3.08
C LEU A 144 -5.53 36.04 3.02
N GLY A 145 -6.35 36.28 4.07
CA GLY A 145 -7.69 35.74 4.18
C GLY A 145 -7.71 34.27 4.63
N SER A 146 -8.91 33.71 4.79
CA SER A 146 -9.10 32.28 5.13
C SER A 146 -9.34 31.46 3.87
N LEU A 147 -8.75 30.26 3.83
CA LEU A 147 -8.94 29.28 2.76
C LEU A 147 -9.85 28.15 3.24
N ASN A 148 -10.70 27.67 2.35
CA ASN A 148 -11.50 26.47 2.62
C ASN A 148 -10.66 25.20 2.32
N LEU A 149 -9.84 24.81 3.31
CA LEU A 149 -8.89 23.70 3.22
C LEU A 149 -9.48 22.36 3.66
N ILE A 150 -10.75 22.32 4.09
CA ILE A 150 -11.45 21.13 4.58
C ILE A 150 -12.80 20.99 3.86
N ASN A 151 -13.42 19.83 3.98
CA ASN A 151 -14.72 19.52 3.37
C ASN A 151 -14.70 19.55 1.84
N ASN A 152 -13.59 19.13 1.25
CA ASN A 152 -13.43 19.05 -0.19
C ASN A 152 -12.55 17.86 -0.59
N GLY A 153 -12.55 17.52 -1.89
CA GLY A 153 -11.78 16.39 -2.40
C GLY A 153 -10.27 16.55 -2.25
N GLY A 154 -9.76 17.78 -2.30
CA GLY A 154 -8.33 18.06 -2.08
C GLY A 154 -7.90 17.73 -0.65
N ALA A 155 -8.74 18.03 0.35
CA ALA A 155 -8.49 17.68 1.74
C ALA A 155 -8.44 16.15 1.96
N VAL A 156 -9.34 15.42 1.28
CA VAL A 156 -9.35 13.95 1.33
C VAL A 156 -8.06 13.38 0.75
N ILE A 157 -7.65 13.84 -0.44
CA ILE A 157 -6.39 13.40 -1.07
C ILE A 157 -5.19 13.76 -0.18
N LEU A 158 -5.14 14.98 0.35
CA LEU A 158 -4.08 15.39 1.27
C LEU A 158 -4.02 14.49 2.51
N GLY A 159 -5.18 14.16 3.08
CA GLY A 159 -5.29 13.24 4.20
C GLY A 159 -4.80 11.83 3.88
N MET A 160 -5.12 11.31 2.69
CA MET A 160 -4.61 10.03 2.20
C MET A 160 -3.08 10.08 2.04
N VAL A 161 -2.55 11.11 1.36
CA VAL A 161 -1.11 11.29 1.17
C VAL A 161 -0.39 11.38 2.50
N TYR A 162 -0.86 12.23 3.42
CA TYR A 162 -0.25 12.37 4.75
C TYR A 162 -0.20 11.05 5.52
N ASN A 163 -1.27 10.27 5.47
CA ASN A 163 -1.36 9.02 6.20
C ASN A 163 -0.54 7.90 5.56
N PHE A 164 -0.45 7.84 4.23
CA PHE A 164 0.09 6.70 3.50
C PHE A 164 1.45 6.95 2.83
N LEU A 165 1.97 8.19 2.82
CA LEU A 165 3.29 8.52 2.25
C LEU A 165 4.44 7.65 2.79
N PRO A 166 4.55 7.34 4.09
CA PRO A 166 5.59 6.45 4.60
C PRO A 166 5.58 5.05 3.97
N TYR A 167 4.41 4.51 3.66
CA TYR A 167 4.26 3.20 3.01
C TYR A 167 4.77 3.20 1.56
N MET A 168 4.85 4.37 0.92
CA MET A 168 5.49 4.53 -0.39
C MET A 168 7.02 4.64 -0.24
N ILE A 169 7.49 5.44 0.71
CA ILE A 169 8.92 5.74 0.90
C ILE A 169 9.71 4.49 1.27
N LEU A 170 9.22 3.70 2.24
CA LEU A 170 9.98 2.61 2.84
C LEU A 170 10.34 1.48 1.87
N PRO A 171 9.43 0.93 1.04
CA PRO A 171 9.78 -0.10 0.06
C PRO A 171 10.75 0.42 -0.99
N ILE A 172 10.53 1.62 -1.52
CA ILE A 172 11.40 2.23 -2.52
C ILE A 172 12.81 2.44 -1.94
N TYR A 173 12.90 3.01 -0.73
CA TYR A 173 14.16 3.18 -0.02
C TYR A 173 14.86 1.84 0.22
N SER A 174 14.14 0.80 0.63
CA SER A 174 14.69 -0.53 0.90
C SER A 174 15.39 -1.14 -0.32
N VAL A 175 14.85 -0.91 -1.51
CA VAL A 175 15.47 -1.37 -2.77
C VAL A 175 16.63 -0.47 -3.15
N LEU A 176 16.44 0.85 -3.15
CA LEU A 176 17.48 1.81 -3.54
C LEU A 176 18.71 1.80 -2.63
N SER A 177 18.55 1.51 -1.33
CA SER A 177 19.66 1.42 -0.39
C SER A 177 20.54 0.18 -0.58
N LYS A 178 20.03 -0.84 -1.26
CA LYS A 178 20.76 -2.08 -1.59
C LYS A 178 21.34 -2.07 -3.01
N LEU A 179 21.07 -1.03 -3.78
CA LEU A 179 21.53 -0.92 -5.16
C LEU A 179 23.07 -0.77 -5.19
N ASP A 180 23.72 -1.65 -5.96
CA ASP A 180 25.17 -1.63 -6.11
C ASP A 180 25.60 -0.38 -6.90
N ASN A 181 26.41 0.47 -6.28
CA ASN A 181 26.95 1.65 -6.93
C ASN A 181 27.86 1.33 -8.13
N SER A 182 28.44 0.13 -8.18
CA SER A 182 29.29 -0.31 -9.30
C SER A 182 28.55 -0.29 -10.64
N LEU A 183 27.23 -0.58 -10.64
CA LEU A 183 26.38 -0.51 -11.84
C LEU A 183 26.20 0.94 -12.32
N VAL A 184 26.12 1.87 -11.40
CA VAL A 184 26.01 3.31 -11.70
C VAL A 184 27.34 3.81 -12.27
N GLU A 185 28.46 3.42 -11.67
CA GLU A 185 29.82 3.77 -12.09
C GLU A 185 30.12 3.19 -13.49
N ALA A 186 29.86 1.91 -13.72
CA ALA A 186 30.02 1.26 -15.02
C ALA A 186 29.21 1.95 -16.13
N ALA A 187 27.98 2.35 -15.85
CA ALA A 187 27.16 3.09 -16.82
C ALA A 187 27.73 4.49 -17.13
N GLN A 188 28.34 5.14 -16.15
CA GLN A 188 29.02 6.45 -16.34
C GLN A 188 30.32 6.29 -17.12
N ASP A 189 31.11 5.26 -16.86
CA ASP A 189 32.34 4.93 -17.60
C ASP A 189 32.07 4.66 -19.08
N LEU A 190 30.90 4.11 -19.39
CA LEU A 190 30.41 3.95 -20.77
C LEU A 190 29.87 5.27 -21.39
N GLY A 191 30.12 6.43 -20.75
CA GLY A 191 29.76 7.74 -21.26
C GLY A 191 28.31 8.16 -21.01
N SER A 192 27.55 7.42 -20.18
CA SER A 192 26.17 7.80 -19.87
C SER A 192 26.11 8.99 -18.94
N ASN A 193 25.29 9.99 -19.28
CA ASN A 193 25.03 11.12 -18.40
C ASN A 193 24.13 10.72 -17.21
N ARG A 194 24.12 11.56 -16.16
CA ARG A 194 23.34 11.29 -14.92
C ARG A 194 21.86 11.03 -15.18
N THR A 195 21.25 11.72 -16.13
CA THR A 195 19.84 11.54 -16.47
C THR A 195 19.58 10.20 -17.15
N THR A 196 20.49 9.76 -18.01
CA THR A 196 20.42 8.45 -18.67
C THR A 196 20.59 7.32 -17.65
N VAL A 197 21.58 7.42 -16.76
CA VAL A 197 21.76 6.47 -15.65
C VAL A 197 20.52 6.40 -14.78
N PHE A 198 19.94 7.54 -14.40
CA PHE A 198 18.73 7.58 -13.58
C PHE A 198 17.55 6.85 -14.26
N ARG A 199 17.31 7.15 -15.56
CA ARG A 199 16.15 6.58 -16.29
C ARG A 199 16.37 5.13 -16.72
N ARG A 200 17.59 4.72 -17.09
CA ARG A 200 17.86 3.40 -17.67
C ARG A 200 18.41 2.38 -16.68
N VAL A 201 18.94 2.82 -15.54
CA VAL A 201 19.50 1.94 -14.53
C VAL A 201 18.71 2.04 -13.23
N ILE A 202 18.63 3.24 -12.62
CA ILE A 202 18.10 3.39 -11.28
C ILE A 202 16.59 3.13 -11.23
N ILE A 203 15.78 3.74 -12.13
CA ILE A 203 14.32 3.54 -12.15
C ILE A 203 13.97 2.07 -12.40
N PRO A 204 14.48 1.39 -13.45
CA PRO A 204 14.16 -0.04 -13.67
C PRO A 204 14.55 -0.92 -12.49
N MET A 205 15.72 -0.72 -11.89
CA MET A 205 16.17 -1.50 -10.74
C MET A 205 15.36 -1.20 -9.46
N SER A 206 14.71 -0.05 -9.37
CA SER A 206 13.84 0.30 -8.25
C SER A 206 12.38 -0.12 -8.44
N LEU A 207 12.03 -0.67 -9.60
CA LEU A 207 10.66 -1.04 -9.96
C LEU A 207 9.98 -1.97 -8.94
N PRO A 208 10.62 -3.02 -8.40
CA PRO A 208 10.02 -3.84 -7.36
C PRO A 208 9.64 -3.05 -6.10
N GLY A 209 10.48 -2.07 -5.71
CA GLY A 209 10.18 -1.18 -4.60
C GLY A 209 9.04 -0.21 -4.89
N ILE A 210 8.96 0.28 -6.14
CA ILE A 210 7.85 1.14 -6.60
C ILE A 210 6.54 0.36 -6.57
N LEU A 211 6.50 -0.84 -7.14
CA LEU A 211 5.29 -1.68 -7.20
C LEU A 211 4.81 -2.05 -5.80
N SER A 212 5.73 -2.44 -4.91
CA SER A 212 5.42 -2.69 -3.51
C SER A 212 4.84 -1.44 -2.82
N GLY A 213 5.45 -0.27 -3.00
CA GLY A 213 4.98 0.99 -2.43
C GLY A 213 3.60 1.39 -2.97
N VAL A 214 3.39 1.28 -4.29
CA VAL A 214 2.09 1.54 -4.94
C VAL A 214 1.01 0.63 -4.36
N THR A 215 1.29 -0.66 -4.21
CA THR A 215 0.36 -1.63 -3.61
C THR A 215 0.00 -1.24 -2.16
N MET A 216 1.01 -0.92 -1.35
CA MET A 216 0.83 -0.58 0.07
C MET A 216 0.08 0.74 0.29
N VAL A 217 0.06 1.63 -0.71
CA VAL A 217 -0.68 2.89 -0.66
C VAL A 217 -2.05 2.79 -1.31
N PHE A 218 -2.14 2.19 -2.49
CA PHE A 218 -3.38 2.15 -3.28
C PHE A 218 -4.50 1.40 -2.58
N VAL A 219 -4.21 0.21 -2.04
CA VAL A 219 -5.23 -0.65 -1.39
C VAL A 219 -5.91 0.06 -0.22
N PRO A 220 -5.19 0.62 0.78
CA PRO A 220 -5.84 1.34 1.86
C PRO A 220 -6.48 2.67 1.41
N CYS A 221 -5.98 3.33 0.36
CA CYS A 221 -6.61 4.53 -0.18
C CYS A 221 -8.00 4.25 -0.75
N VAL A 222 -8.17 3.16 -1.51
CA VAL A 222 -9.47 2.79 -2.11
C VAL A 222 -10.47 2.35 -1.05
N SER A 223 -10.02 1.69 0.02
CA SER A 223 -10.88 1.14 1.07
C SER A 223 -11.08 2.07 2.28
N THR A 224 -10.46 3.26 2.29
CA THR A 224 -10.57 4.19 3.42
C THR A 224 -11.98 4.75 3.55
N PHE A 225 -12.41 4.98 4.78
CA PHE A 225 -13.67 5.66 5.11
C PHE A 225 -13.49 6.80 6.12
N TYR A 226 -12.60 6.64 7.09
CA TYR A 226 -12.43 7.60 8.16
C TYR A 226 -11.85 8.94 7.68
N ILE A 227 -10.95 8.91 6.69
CA ILE A 227 -10.35 10.11 6.10
C ILE A 227 -11.45 10.92 5.38
N THR A 228 -12.29 10.26 4.60
CA THR A 228 -13.39 10.89 3.87
C THR A 228 -14.42 11.48 4.80
N GLN A 229 -14.81 10.77 5.85
CA GLN A 229 -15.75 11.28 6.85
C GLN A 229 -15.24 12.53 7.56
N LYS A 230 -13.96 12.59 7.90
CA LYS A 230 -13.37 13.70 8.66
C LYS A 230 -12.94 14.88 7.79
N LEU A 231 -12.41 14.63 6.62
CA LEU A 231 -11.86 15.68 5.73
C LEU A 231 -12.77 16.02 4.55
N GLY A 232 -13.64 15.09 4.14
CA GLY A 232 -14.60 15.29 3.05
C GLY A 232 -15.91 15.95 3.47
N GLY A 233 -16.20 16.04 4.78
CA GLY A 233 -17.38 16.73 5.32
C GLY A 233 -18.72 16.23 4.78
N GLY A 234 -18.81 14.95 4.40
CA GLY A 234 -20.01 14.37 3.80
C GLY A 234 -20.27 14.72 2.33
N GLN A 235 -19.46 15.61 1.73
CA GLN A 235 -19.57 15.96 0.31
C GLN A 235 -18.90 14.91 -0.59
N ILE A 236 -17.87 14.25 -0.09
CA ILE A 236 -17.16 13.19 -0.76
C ILE A 236 -17.47 11.87 -0.05
N VAL A 237 -18.13 10.97 -0.76
CA VAL A 237 -18.49 9.64 -0.26
C VAL A 237 -17.76 8.61 -1.13
N LEU A 238 -16.89 7.82 -0.53
CA LEU A 238 -16.19 6.72 -1.18
C LEU A 238 -16.83 5.38 -0.82
N ILE A 239 -16.40 4.33 -1.50
CA ILE A 239 -17.01 3.00 -1.30
C ILE A 239 -16.80 2.48 0.13
N GLY A 240 -15.68 2.84 0.77
CA GLY A 240 -15.44 2.53 2.18
C GLY A 240 -16.49 3.14 3.12
N ASP A 241 -16.91 4.39 2.87
CA ASP A 241 -17.96 5.08 3.64
C ASP A 241 -19.32 4.37 3.47
N VAL A 242 -19.63 3.95 2.24
CA VAL A 242 -20.88 3.24 1.95
C VAL A 242 -20.89 1.89 2.67
N ILE A 243 -19.82 1.11 2.58
CA ILE A 243 -19.71 -0.19 3.24
C ILE A 243 -19.86 -0.03 4.76
N GLU A 244 -19.14 0.91 5.35
CA GLU A 244 -19.21 1.18 6.79
C GLU A 244 -20.64 1.59 7.21
N SER A 245 -21.27 2.46 6.44
CA SER A 245 -22.65 2.89 6.67
C SER A 245 -23.66 1.74 6.60
N GLN A 246 -23.49 0.79 5.68
CA GLN A 246 -24.34 -0.40 5.61
C GLN A 246 -24.23 -1.27 6.86
N PHE A 247 -23.02 -1.41 7.42
CA PHE A 247 -22.80 -2.20 8.63
C PHE A 247 -23.23 -1.49 9.91
N GLN A 248 -22.94 -0.19 10.05
CA GLN A 248 -23.15 0.52 11.32
C GLN A 248 -24.50 1.24 11.41
N SER A 249 -24.92 1.86 10.32
CA SER A 249 -26.12 2.74 10.35
C SER A 249 -27.35 2.07 9.78
N ALA A 250 -27.23 1.43 8.63
CA ALA A 250 -28.37 0.81 7.93
C ALA A 250 -28.69 -0.60 8.44
N ASN A 251 -27.79 -1.25 9.21
CA ASN A 251 -27.89 -2.63 9.66
C ASN A 251 -28.21 -3.62 8.51
N ASN A 252 -27.71 -3.31 7.31
CA ASN A 252 -27.87 -4.13 6.12
C ASN A 252 -26.58 -4.88 5.80
N TYR A 253 -26.30 -5.90 6.62
CA TYR A 253 -25.08 -6.71 6.54
C TYR A 253 -24.93 -7.40 5.18
N ASN A 254 -26.04 -7.80 4.55
CA ASN A 254 -26.05 -8.49 3.26
C ASN A 254 -25.54 -7.58 2.14
N LEU A 255 -26.05 -6.36 2.04
CA LEU A 255 -25.56 -5.38 1.04
C LEU A 255 -24.14 -4.90 1.35
N GLY A 256 -23.83 -4.64 2.63
CA GLY A 256 -22.48 -4.30 3.06
C GLY A 256 -21.46 -5.39 2.67
N ALA A 257 -21.82 -6.67 2.88
CA ALA A 257 -20.99 -7.80 2.49
C ALA A 257 -20.86 -7.92 0.96
N ALA A 258 -21.94 -7.68 0.19
CA ALA A 258 -21.90 -7.70 -1.27
C ALA A 258 -20.95 -6.62 -1.83
N LEU A 259 -21.03 -5.39 -1.31
CA LEU A 259 -20.12 -4.30 -1.68
C LEU A 259 -18.68 -4.61 -1.31
N SER A 260 -18.45 -5.16 -0.10
CA SER A 260 -17.11 -5.58 0.36
C SER A 260 -16.54 -6.69 -0.52
N PHE A 261 -17.36 -7.65 -0.95
CA PHE A 261 -16.96 -8.74 -1.85
C PHE A 261 -16.53 -8.21 -3.23
N VAL A 262 -17.31 -7.28 -3.81
CA VAL A 262 -16.95 -6.64 -5.07
C VAL A 262 -15.67 -5.81 -4.95
N LEU A 263 -15.51 -5.05 -3.86
CA LEU A 263 -14.30 -4.28 -3.58
C LEU A 263 -13.08 -5.21 -3.44
N MET A 264 -13.23 -6.35 -2.77
CA MET A 264 -12.19 -7.35 -2.62
C MET A 264 -11.75 -7.92 -3.98
N ILE A 265 -12.70 -8.26 -4.86
CA ILE A 265 -12.39 -8.73 -6.23
C ILE A 265 -11.64 -7.64 -7.01
N LEU A 266 -12.10 -6.39 -6.93
CA LEU A 266 -11.46 -5.26 -7.60
C LEU A 266 -10.01 -5.10 -7.13
N ILE A 267 -9.76 -5.16 -5.82
CA ILE A 267 -8.42 -5.09 -5.25
C ILE A 267 -7.56 -6.26 -5.76
N PHE A 268 -8.07 -7.49 -5.77
CA PHE A 268 -7.32 -8.65 -6.28
C PHE A 268 -6.98 -8.52 -7.77
N ILE A 269 -7.88 -7.97 -8.58
CA ILE A 269 -7.60 -7.68 -10.00
C ILE A 269 -6.46 -6.65 -10.09
N CYS A 270 -6.54 -5.56 -9.34
CA CYS A 270 -5.47 -4.55 -9.33
C CYS A 270 -4.12 -5.13 -8.88
N LEU A 271 -4.11 -5.94 -7.82
CA LEU A 271 -2.91 -6.63 -7.36
C LEU A 271 -2.37 -7.63 -8.39
N GLY A 272 -3.25 -8.38 -9.06
CA GLY A 272 -2.88 -9.30 -10.12
C GLY A 272 -2.22 -8.60 -11.30
N VAL A 273 -2.78 -7.46 -11.72
CA VAL A 273 -2.19 -6.61 -12.77
C VAL A 273 -0.81 -6.11 -12.35
N MET A 274 -0.68 -5.60 -11.12
CA MET A 274 0.60 -5.09 -10.61
C MET A 274 1.66 -6.20 -10.51
N ASN A 275 1.29 -7.38 -10.01
CA ASN A 275 2.18 -8.54 -9.91
C ASN A 275 2.64 -9.06 -11.29
N HIS A 276 1.79 -8.94 -12.31
CA HIS A 276 2.17 -9.32 -13.67
C HIS A 276 3.30 -8.41 -14.21
N PHE A 277 3.31 -7.13 -13.84
CA PHE A 277 4.40 -6.23 -14.18
C PHE A 277 5.68 -6.48 -13.37
N ASP A 278 5.58 -7.04 -12.16
CA ASP A 278 6.73 -7.38 -11.30
C ASP A 278 7.45 -8.63 -11.83
N SER A 279 6.71 -9.69 -12.16
CA SER A 279 7.28 -10.94 -12.70
C SER A 279 8.02 -10.76 -14.04
N GLY A 280 7.64 -9.76 -14.84
CA GLY A 280 8.34 -9.43 -16.09
C GLY A 280 9.74 -8.84 -15.89
N THR A 281 10.10 -8.39 -14.69
CA THR A 281 11.42 -7.85 -14.37
C THR A 281 12.38 -8.90 -13.80
N GLU A 282 11.89 -10.00 -13.23
CA GLU A 282 12.74 -11.10 -12.74
C GLU A 282 13.24 -12.00 -13.89
N ASP A 283 12.46 -12.21 -14.94
CA ASP A 283 12.85 -13.04 -16.10
C ASP A 283 13.81 -12.33 -17.07
N GLY A 284 13.99 -11.01 -16.96
CA GLY A 284 14.91 -10.23 -17.80
C GLY A 284 16.38 -10.25 -17.35
N GLY A 285 16.71 -10.89 -16.22
CA GLY A 285 18.03 -10.84 -15.56
C GLY A 285 18.92 -12.07 -15.70
N VAL A 286 18.53 -13.07 -16.50
CA VAL A 286 19.38 -14.27 -16.72
C VAL A 286 19.57 -14.50 -18.21
N ILE A 287 20.35 -13.63 -18.85
CA ILE A 287 21.09 -13.96 -20.06
C ILE A 287 22.45 -13.27 -19.94
N ILE A 288 23.43 -13.97 -19.41
CA ILE A 288 24.81 -14.27 -19.86
C ILE A 288 25.53 -14.94 -18.70
#